data_ec9345edd7e2ad194f560567e86c934c
#
_entry.id   ec9345edd7e2ad194f560567e86c934c
#
_cell.length_a   1.000
_cell.length_b   1.000
_cell.length_c   1.000
_cell.angle_alpha   90.00
_cell.angle_beta   90.00
_cell.angle_gamma   90.00
#
_symmetry.space_group_name_H-M   'P 1'
#
loop_
_entity.id
_entity.type
_entity.pdbx_description
1 polymer ?
#
loop_
_entity_poly.entity_id
_entity_poly.type
_entity_poly.pdbx_seq_one_letter_code
_entity_poly.pdbx_strand_id
1 'polypeptide(L)'
;MPPSDFIGASLATSRSDHPPEQRSEAEREQETGRVDKPGSILIVEDDFLIALQAETALTDAGFSVTGVATTAEEALEMARQCRPAIVVMDVRLAGRRDGIDAAGDLFRELDVRCVFATAHDDQQTRARAEPFDPLGWLAKPYTMPSLVSVVRKAISKPN
;
A
#
# COMPACT_ATOMS: atom_id res chain seq x y z
N MET A 1 -59.29 10.57 35.20
CA MET A 1 -58.23 9.75 34.59
C MET A 1 -57.37 10.67 33.72
N PRO A 2 -56.22 11.07 34.18
CA PRO A 2 -55.32 11.84 33.33
C PRO A 2 -54.56 10.93 32.40
N PRO A 3 -54.27 11.34 31.17
CA PRO A 3 -53.43 10.58 30.29
C PRO A 3 -51.97 10.74 30.65
N SER A 4 -51.27 9.64 30.57
CA SER A 4 -49.83 9.51 30.86
C SER A 4 -49.03 10.28 29.80
N ASP A 5 -48.30 11.27 30.24
CA ASP A 5 -47.32 11.97 29.40
C ASP A 5 -46.13 11.05 29.11
N PHE A 6 -46.08 10.56 27.91
CA PHE A 6 -44.87 9.97 27.36
C PHE A 6 -43.94 11.10 26.89
N ILE A 7 -43.00 11.43 27.74
CA ILE A 7 -41.87 12.27 27.34
C ILE A 7 -40.88 11.33 26.62
N GLY A 8 -40.94 11.34 25.29
CA GLY A 8 -39.91 10.74 24.48
C GLY A 8 -38.61 11.50 24.66
N ALA A 9 -37.66 10.90 25.37
CA ALA A 9 -36.33 11.40 25.39
C ALA A 9 -35.72 11.29 24.00
N SER A 10 -35.68 12.40 23.30
CA SER A 10 -34.91 12.55 22.09
C SER A 10 -33.45 12.48 22.46
N LEU A 11 -32.80 11.36 22.18
CA LEU A 11 -31.35 11.28 22.14
C LEU A 11 -30.86 12.13 20.97
N ALA A 12 -30.56 13.38 21.29
CA ALA A 12 -29.81 14.22 20.37
C ALA A 12 -28.42 13.64 20.21
N THR A 13 -28.22 12.90 19.14
CA THR A 13 -26.87 12.63 18.65
C THR A 13 -26.26 13.97 18.30
N SER A 14 -25.36 14.46 19.12
CA SER A 14 -24.61 15.67 18.85
C SER A 14 -23.70 15.40 17.65
N ARG A 15 -24.20 15.62 16.44
CA ARG A 15 -23.33 15.89 15.32
C ARG A 15 -22.72 17.26 15.60
N SER A 16 -21.41 17.32 15.72
CA SER A 16 -20.72 18.59 15.80
C SER A 16 -20.90 19.31 14.47
N ASP A 17 -21.87 20.20 14.41
CA ASP A 17 -22.14 21.11 13.29
C ASP A 17 -21.07 22.20 13.23
N HIS A 18 -19.81 21.81 13.08
CA HIS A 18 -18.74 22.74 12.79
C HIS A 18 -18.52 22.79 11.28
N PRO A 19 -18.46 23.98 10.68
CA PRO A 19 -18.13 24.10 9.28
C PRO A 19 -16.76 23.48 8.99
N PRO A 20 -16.55 22.87 7.81
CA PRO A 20 -15.36 22.10 7.49
C PRO A 20 -14.04 22.87 7.62
N GLU A 21 -14.09 24.19 7.65
CA GLU A 21 -12.94 25.08 7.75
C GLU A 21 -12.37 25.21 9.19
N GLN A 22 -13.11 24.75 10.22
CA GLN A 22 -12.71 24.89 11.63
C GLN A 22 -12.25 23.57 12.27
N ARG A 23 -12.16 22.51 11.50
CA ARG A 23 -11.67 21.22 12.02
C ARG A 23 -10.16 21.28 12.23
N SER A 24 -9.71 20.80 13.40
CA SER A 24 -8.28 20.69 13.68
C SER A 24 -7.61 19.68 12.74
N GLU A 25 -6.32 19.88 12.50
CA GLU A 25 -5.53 18.93 11.66
C GLU A 25 -5.62 17.50 12.20
N ALA A 26 -5.66 17.34 13.53
CA ALA A 26 -5.84 16.05 14.18
C ALA A 26 -7.20 15.37 13.87
N GLU A 27 -8.28 16.15 13.77
CA GLU A 27 -9.60 15.63 13.37
C GLU A 27 -9.65 15.25 11.90
N ARG A 28 -8.92 15.96 11.05
CA ARG A 28 -8.77 15.63 9.62
C ARG A 28 -7.96 14.35 9.45
N GLU A 29 -6.92 14.14 10.23
CA GLU A 29 -6.11 12.94 10.22
C GLU A 29 -6.90 11.71 10.71
N GLN A 30 -7.81 11.84 11.64
CA GLN A 30 -8.64 10.75 12.14
C GLN A 30 -9.78 10.38 11.18
N GLU A 31 -10.37 11.33 10.46
CA GLU A 31 -11.38 11.07 9.43
C GLU A 31 -10.78 10.41 8.18
N THR A 32 -9.51 10.71 7.88
CA THR A 32 -8.76 10.14 6.75
C THR A 32 -8.07 8.82 7.08
N GLY A 33 -8.31 8.24 8.24
CA GLY A 33 -7.62 7.05 8.78
C GLY A 33 -7.70 5.76 7.95
N ARG A 34 -8.11 5.83 6.69
CA ARG A 34 -8.11 4.73 5.71
C ARG A 34 -7.91 5.20 4.27
N VAL A 35 -7.55 6.44 4.07
CA VAL A 35 -7.29 6.93 2.72
C VAL A 35 -5.85 6.63 2.37
N ASP A 36 -5.67 5.99 1.23
CA ASP A 36 -4.38 5.79 0.59
C ASP A 36 -3.59 7.10 0.64
N LYS A 37 -2.58 7.16 1.53
CA LYS A 37 -1.71 8.33 1.53
C LYS A 37 -1.00 8.36 0.17
N PRO A 38 -1.12 9.44 -0.61
CA PRO A 38 -0.40 9.53 -1.86
C PRO A 38 1.07 9.22 -1.63
N GLY A 39 1.61 8.25 -2.39
CA GLY A 39 3.01 7.85 -2.26
C GLY A 39 3.29 6.85 -1.14
N SER A 40 2.28 6.14 -0.62
CA SER A 40 2.50 5.05 0.32
C SER A 40 2.96 3.77 -0.38
N ILE A 41 4.01 3.16 0.15
CA ILE A 41 4.69 2.03 -0.47
C ILE A 41 4.86 0.91 0.54
N LEU A 42 4.48 -0.30 0.16
CA LEU A 42 4.87 -1.52 0.86
C LEU A 42 6.06 -2.14 0.12
N ILE A 43 7.09 -2.52 0.86
CA ILE A 43 8.24 -3.26 0.33
C ILE A 43 8.07 -4.73 0.67
N VAL A 44 8.27 -5.61 -0.32
CA VAL A 44 8.26 -7.06 -0.13
C VAL A 44 9.60 -7.61 -0.60
N GLU A 45 10.45 -7.97 0.35
CA GLU A 45 11.83 -8.40 0.13
C GLU A 45 12.27 -9.26 1.31
N ASP A 46 12.79 -10.46 1.06
CA ASP A 46 13.26 -11.35 2.11
C ASP A 46 14.73 -11.11 2.52
N ASP A 47 15.50 -10.41 1.71
CA ASP A 47 16.85 -9.97 2.08
C ASP A 47 16.76 -8.69 2.93
N PHE A 48 17.11 -8.82 4.21
CA PHE A 48 17.03 -7.71 5.18
C PHE A 48 17.84 -6.49 4.77
N LEU A 49 19.05 -6.68 4.23
CA LEU A 49 19.91 -5.56 3.85
C LEU A 49 19.35 -4.80 2.65
N ILE A 50 18.87 -5.52 1.65
CA ILE A 50 18.23 -4.90 0.47
C ILE A 50 16.97 -4.15 0.89
N ALA A 51 16.15 -4.76 1.74
CA ALA A 51 14.93 -4.12 2.27
C ALA A 51 15.24 -2.83 3.02
N LEU A 52 16.25 -2.83 3.88
CA LEU A 52 16.67 -1.65 4.64
C LEU A 52 17.18 -0.53 3.74
N GLN A 53 17.98 -0.86 2.74
CA GLN A 53 18.46 0.11 1.76
C GLN A 53 17.32 0.72 0.94
N ALA A 54 16.39 -0.11 0.49
CA ALA A 54 15.21 0.33 -0.25
C ALA A 54 14.31 1.24 0.59
N GLU A 55 14.02 0.86 1.83
CA GLU A 55 13.24 1.66 2.77
C GLU A 55 13.86 3.03 3.00
N THR A 56 15.17 3.07 3.26
CA THR A 56 15.91 4.32 3.48
C THR A 56 15.85 5.21 2.23
N ALA A 57 16.14 4.66 1.06
CA ALA A 57 16.16 5.42 -0.18
C ALA A 57 14.78 6.00 -0.54
N LEU A 58 13.72 5.22 -0.37
CA LEU A 58 12.36 5.68 -0.64
C LEU A 58 11.89 6.72 0.37
N THR A 59 12.20 6.54 1.64
CA THR A 59 11.90 7.52 2.69
C THR A 59 12.62 8.83 2.45
N ASP A 60 13.92 8.79 2.13
CA ASP A 60 14.71 9.98 1.80
C ASP A 60 14.20 10.71 0.55
N ALA A 61 13.61 9.98 -0.38
CA ALA A 61 12.99 10.55 -1.57
C ALA A 61 11.59 11.15 -1.33
N GLY A 62 11.07 11.09 -0.11
CA GLY A 62 9.81 11.70 0.30
C GLY A 62 8.61 10.75 0.25
N PHE A 63 8.81 9.46 0.00
CA PHE A 63 7.72 8.48 0.03
C PHE A 63 7.45 7.98 1.45
N SER A 64 6.22 7.55 1.69
CA SER A 64 5.82 6.92 2.96
C SER A 64 5.93 5.40 2.81
N VAL A 65 6.93 4.79 3.44
CA VAL A 65 7.05 3.33 3.48
C VAL A 65 6.18 2.81 4.62
N THR A 66 5.18 2.01 4.28
CA THR A 66 4.20 1.47 5.25
C THR A 66 4.75 0.28 6.02
N GLY A 67 5.74 -0.40 5.48
CA GLY A 67 6.40 -1.53 6.12
C GLY A 67 7.20 -2.37 5.13
N VAL A 68 7.80 -3.43 5.67
CA VAL A 68 8.56 -4.43 4.92
C VAL A 68 7.99 -5.80 5.24
N ALA A 69 7.56 -6.54 4.22
CA ALA A 69 7.15 -7.92 4.31
C ALA A 69 8.23 -8.84 3.73
N THR A 70 8.35 -10.04 4.24
CA THR A 70 9.37 -11.02 3.82
C THR A 70 8.78 -12.22 3.08
N THR A 71 7.48 -12.43 3.17
CA THR A 71 6.76 -13.53 2.51
C THR A 71 5.53 -13.02 1.78
N ALA A 72 4.97 -13.83 0.88
CA ALA A 72 3.73 -13.54 0.17
C ALA A 72 2.56 -13.33 1.13
N GLU A 73 2.45 -14.17 2.16
CA GLU A 73 1.37 -14.12 3.16
C GLU A 73 1.45 -12.86 4.01
N GLU A 74 2.64 -12.51 4.45
CA GLU A 74 2.88 -11.28 5.22
C GLU A 74 2.57 -10.03 4.39
N ALA A 75 2.96 -10.02 3.12
CA ALA A 75 2.67 -8.93 2.20
C ALA A 75 1.17 -8.66 2.08
N LEU A 76 0.38 -9.72 1.90
CA LEU A 76 -1.07 -9.60 1.77
C LEU A 76 -1.71 -9.10 3.07
N GLU A 77 -1.30 -9.63 4.21
CA GLU A 77 -1.81 -9.20 5.52
C GLU A 77 -1.47 -7.73 5.80
N MET A 78 -0.24 -7.31 5.57
CA MET A 78 0.16 -5.91 5.74
C MET A 78 -0.59 -4.98 4.78
N ALA A 79 -0.75 -5.38 3.53
CA ALA A 79 -1.48 -4.59 2.54
C ALA A 79 -2.96 -4.42 2.88
N ARG A 80 -3.60 -5.44 3.47
CA ARG A 80 -4.98 -5.32 3.97
C ARG A 80 -5.11 -4.28 5.07
N GLN A 81 -4.11 -4.17 5.94
CA GLN A 81 -4.10 -3.22 7.05
C GLN A 81 -3.73 -1.81 6.61
N CYS A 82 -2.69 -1.68 5.79
CA CYS A 82 -2.06 -0.39 5.47
C CYS A 82 -2.57 0.23 4.17
N ARG A 83 -3.17 -0.56 3.28
CA ARG A 83 -3.65 -0.11 1.96
C ARG A 83 -2.61 0.74 1.22
N PRO A 84 -1.45 0.18 0.84
CA PRO A 84 -0.42 0.94 0.13
C PRO A 84 -0.91 1.35 -1.27
N ALA A 85 -0.40 2.48 -1.76
CA ALA A 85 -0.68 2.91 -3.13
C ALA A 85 -0.04 1.98 -4.17
N ILE A 86 1.19 1.53 -3.89
CA ILE A 86 1.91 0.54 -4.70
C ILE A 86 2.74 -0.40 -3.81
N VAL A 87 3.16 -1.50 -4.40
CA VAL A 87 4.07 -2.45 -3.76
C VAL A 87 5.34 -2.60 -4.59
N VAL A 88 6.49 -2.52 -3.95
CA VAL A 88 7.77 -2.96 -4.53
C VAL A 88 7.95 -4.42 -4.17
N MET A 89 7.90 -5.29 -5.17
CA MET A 89 7.79 -6.72 -5.00
C MET A 89 9.00 -7.47 -5.56
N ASP A 90 9.77 -8.11 -4.70
CA ASP A 90 10.74 -9.11 -5.13
C ASP A 90 10.00 -10.34 -5.71
N VAL A 91 10.41 -10.80 -6.87
CA VAL A 91 9.81 -12.00 -7.47
C VAL A 91 10.14 -13.24 -6.67
N ARG A 92 11.37 -13.38 -6.15
CA ARG A 92 11.77 -14.50 -5.32
C ARG A 92 11.65 -14.16 -3.83
N LEU A 93 10.76 -14.86 -3.16
CA LEU A 93 10.51 -14.70 -1.73
C LEU A 93 10.79 -16.01 -0.99
N ALA A 94 11.03 -15.90 0.31
CA ALA A 94 11.02 -17.05 1.20
C ALA A 94 9.62 -17.69 1.23
N GLY A 95 9.58 -19.02 1.36
CA GLY A 95 8.34 -19.78 1.42
C GLY A 95 7.97 -20.40 0.07
N ARG A 96 6.73 -20.89 -0.02
CA ARG A 96 6.24 -21.64 -1.21
C ARG A 96 5.74 -20.74 -2.32
N ARG A 97 5.27 -19.55 -1.98
CA ARG A 97 4.69 -18.61 -2.92
C ARG A 97 5.72 -17.55 -3.27
N ASP A 98 5.84 -17.24 -4.55
CA ASP A 98 6.70 -16.17 -5.02
C ASP A 98 6.00 -14.80 -5.05
N GLY A 99 6.75 -13.78 -5.44
CA GLY A 99 6.23 -12.41 -5.50
C GLY A 99 5.14 -12.23 -6.56
N ILE A 100 5.12 -13.02 -7.62
CA ILE A 100 4.06 -12.94 -8.63
C ILE A 100 2.76 -13.51 -8.09
N ASP A 101 2.80 -14.60 -7.32
CA ASP A 101 1.64 -15.14 -6.62
C ASP A 101 1.06 -14.11 -5.65
N ALA A 102 1.92 -13.46 -4.86
CA ALA A 102 1.51 -12.39 -3.95
C ALA A 102 0.88 -11.21 -4.70
N ALA A 103 1.49 -10.78 -5.81
CA ALA A 103 0.98 -9.69 -6.62
C ALA A 103 -0.41 -9.99 -7.20
N GLY A 104 -0.66 -11.24 -7.57
CA GLY A 104 -1.96 -11.68 -8.03
C GLY A 104 -3.05 -11.51 -6.97
N ASP A 105 -2.77 -11.89 -5.73
CA ASP A 105 -3.71 -11.71 -4.62
C ASP A 105 -3.92 -10.23 -4.29
N LEU A 106 -2.84 -9.44 -4.25
CA LEU A 106 -2.91 -8.00 -4.01
C LEU A 106 -3.78 -7.29 -5.06
N PHE A 107 -3.61 -7.66 -6.33
CA PHE A 107 -4.39 -7.09 -7.42
C PHE A 107 -5.86 -7.49 -7.36
N ARG A 108 -6.15 -8.78 -7.17
CA ARG A 108 -7.53 -9.30 -7.13
C ARG A 108 -8.31 -8.84 -5.91
N GLU A 109 -7.68 -8.83 -4.74
CA GLU A 109 -8.36 -8.52 -3.48
C GLU A 109 -8.41 -7.03 -3.17
N LEU A 110 -7.35 -6.27 -3.50
CA LEU A 110 -7.15 -4.90 -3.03
C LEU A 110 -6.98 -3.88 -4.16
N ASP A 111 -6.93 -4.33 -5.41
CA ASP A 111 -6.62 -3.47 -6.55
C ASP A 111 -5.26 -2.74 -6.41
N VAL A 112 -4.31 -3.39 -5.76
CA VAL A 112 -2.96 -2.88 -5.56
C VAL A 112 -2.02 -3.46 -6.60
N ARG A 113 -1.27 -2.61 -7.27
CA ARG A 113 -0.35 -2.97 -8.35
C ARG A 113 1.10 -2.91 -7.87
N CYS A 114 1.96 -3.65 -8.56
CA CYS A 114 3.35 -3.82 -8.15
C CYS A 114 4.35 -3.29 -9.15
N VAL A 115 5.47 -2.79 -8.62
CA VAL A 115 6.77 -2.71 -9.31
C VAL A 115 7.54 -3.95 -8.93
N PHE A 116 7.98 -4.74 -9.91
CA PHE A 116 8.71 -5.99 -9.66
C PHE A 116 10.22 -5.78 -9.72
N ALA A 117 10.92 -6.43 -8.79
CA ALA A 117 12.37 -6.57 -8.81
C ALA A 117 12.73 -8.04 -9.05
N THR A 118 13.57 -8.32 -10.03
CA THR A 118 13.91 -9.68 -10.39
C THR A 118 15.35 -9.84 -10.86
N ALA A 119 16.00 -10.95 -10.44
CA ALA A 119 17.29 -11.34 -10.97
C ALA A 119 17.19 -12.01 -12.36
N HIS A 120 15.99 -12.48 -12.70
CA HIS A 120 15.71 -13.18 -13.97
C HIS A 120 14.55 -12.51 -14.68
N ASP A 121 14.86 -11.50 -15.48
CA ASP A 121 13.88 -10.80 -16.29
C ASP A 121 13.67 -11.55 -17.61
N ASP A 122 13.01 -12.69 -17.52
CA ASP A 122 12.67 -13.51 -18.66
C ASP A 122 11.21 -13.36 -19.08
N GLN A 123 10.91 -13.78 -20.31
CA GLN A 123 9.59 -13.68 -20.90
C GLN A 123 8.52 -14.44 -20.10
N GLN A 124 8.88 -15.59 -19.52
CA GLN A 124 7.96 -16.41 -18.72
C GLN A 124 7.56 -15.70 -17.42
N THR A 125 8.51 -15.09 -16.74
CA THR A 125 8.25 -14.28 -15.53
C THR A 125 7.34 -13.11 -15.84
N ARG A 126 7.63 -12.37 -16.91
CA ARG A 126 6.79 -11.25 -17.33
C ARG A 126 5.38 -11.68 -17.72
N ALA A 127 5.23 -12.78 -18.46
CA ALA A 127 3.94 -13.31 -18.86
C ALA A 127 3.06 -13.69 -17.66
N ARG A 128 3.64 -14.24 -16.60
CA ARG A 128 2.92 -14.55 -15.37
C ARG A 128 2.38 -13.31 -14.64
N ALA A 129 3.11 -12.22 -14.69
CA ALA A 129 2.74 -10.97 -14.01
C ALA A 129 1.80 -10.08 -14.82
N GLU A 130 1.76 -10.23 -16.14
CA GLU A 130 0.99 -9.38 -17.04
C GLU A 130 -0.50 -9.23 -16.66
N PRO A 131 -1.22 -10.30 -16.23
CA PRO A 131 -2.62 -10.17 -15.82
C PRO A 131 -2.85 -9.25 -14.63
N PHE A 132 -1.80 -8.94 -13.87
CA PHE A 132 -1.86 -8.11 -12.66
C PHE A 132 -1.38 -6.68 -12.91
N ASP A 133 -1.28 -6.28 -14.15
CA ASP A 133 -0.99 -4.93 -14.62
C ASP A 133 0.24 -4.30 -13.93
N PRO A 134 1.44 -4.87 -14.12
CA PRO A 134 2.66 -4.41 -13.45
C PRO A 134 2.96 -2.96 -13.78
N LEU A 135 3.38 -2.19 -12.78
CA LEU A 135 3.72 -0.77 -12.92
C LEU A 135 5.14 -0.53 -13.42
N GLY A 136 6.00 -1.50 -13.30
CA GLY A 136 7.38 -1.40 -13.74
C GLY A 136 8.21 -2.60 -13.33
N TRP A 137 9.43 -2.63 -13.84
CA TRP A 137 10.39 -3.71 -13.62
C TRP A 137 11.76 -3.15 -13.28
N LEU A 138 12.43 -3.78 -12.33
CA LEU A 138 13.81 -3.53 -11.94
C LEU A 138 14.61 -4.82 -12.07
N ALA A 139 15.69 -4.80 -12.84
CA ALA A 139 16.63 -5.90 -12.90
C ALA A 139 17.58 -5.85 -11.70
N LYS A 140 17.73 -6.98 -10.99
CA LYS A 140 18.70 -7.09 -9.90
C LYS A 140 20.10 -7.44 -10.46
N PRO A 141 21.16 -6.83 -9.93
CA PRO A 141 21.19 -5.80 -8.91
C PRO A 141 20.76 -4.43 -9.47
N TYR A 142 19.98 -3.69 -8.73
CA TYR A 142 19.60 -2.32 -9.09
C TYR A 142 20.23 -1.30 -8.13
N THR A 143 20.34 -0.05 -8.58
CA THR A 143 20.78 1.05 -7.73
C THR A 143 19.60 1.68 -7.01
N MET A 144 19.83 2.30 -5.87
CA MET A 144 18.77 3.02 -5.15
C MET A 144 18.19 4.18 -5.98
N PRO A 145 18.95 4.98 -6.73
CA PRO A 145 18.39 5.96 -7.65
C PRO A 145 17.47 5.34 -8.72
N SER A 146 17.79 4.17 -9.25
CA SER A 146 16.93 3.44 -10.20
C SER A 146 15.61 3.02 -9.56
N LEU A 147 15.66 2.51 -8.33
CA LEU A 147 14.47 2.18 -7.56
C LEU A 147 13.55 3.39 -7.38
N VAL A 148 14.11 4.49 -6.92
CA VAL A 148 13.37 5.75 -6.71
C VAL A 148 12.74 6.25 -8.02
N SER A 149 13.48 6.19 -9.11
CA SER A 149 12.99 6.61 -10.44
C SER A 149 11.80 5.78 -10.91
N VAL A 150 11.87 4.46 -10.81
CA VAL A 150 10.80 3.54 -11.22
C VAL A 150 9.56 3.73 -10.35
N VAL A 151 9.74 3.85 -9.04
CA VAL A 151 8.64 4.08 -8.09
C VAL A 151 7.97 5.43 -8.36
N ARG A 152 8.72 6.47 -8.61
CA ARG A 152 8.19 7.80 -8.93
C ARG A 152 7.33 7.78 -10.19
N LYS A 153 7.77 7.09 -11.23
CA LYS A 153 6.99 6.88 -12.47
C LYS A 153 5.74 6.04 -12.22
N ALA A 154 5.85 5.00 -11.39
CA ALA A 154 4.74 4.12 -11.07
C ALA A 154 3.60 4.85 -10.34
N ILE A 155 3.93 5.69 -9.37
CA ILE A 155 2.95 6.47 -8.59
C ILE A 155 2.24 7.52 -9.45
N SER A 156 2.90 8.06 -10.46
CA SER A 156 2.31 9.06 -11.35
C SER A 156 1.43 8.47 -12.46
N LYS A 157 1.37 7.15 -12.61
CA LYS A 157 0.46 6.51 -13.56
C LYS A 157 -0.98 6.58 -13.04
N PRO A 158 -1.94 7.04 -13.83
CA PRO A 158 -3.35 6.99 -13.44
C PRO A 158 -3.84 5.53 -13.35
N ASN A 159 -4.75 5.28 -12.41
CA ASN A 159 -5.46 4.00 -12.34
C ASN A 159 -6.43 3.85 -13.51
#